data_cae39510b67fcf739e2b80ea86a65907
#
_entry.id   cae39510b67fcf739e2b80ea86a65907
#
_cell.length_a   1.000
_cell.length_b   1.000
_cell.length_c   1.000
_cell.angle_alpha   90.00
_cell.angle_beta   90.00
_cell.angle_gamma   90.00
#
_symmetry.space_group_name_H-M   'P 1'
#
loop_
_entity.id
_entity.type
_entity.pdbx_description
1 polymer ?
#
loop_
_entity_poly.entity_id
_entity_poly.type
_entity_poly.pdbx_seq_one_letter_code
_entity_poly.pdbx_strand_id
1 'polypeptide(L)'
;MDLKRKSLLSFVFGFALCVSITTADLSYSVPEEMRPGSIVGNIAKDLGLEARKLFTRKARIDTEENYQHYCNIDLKTGDFVIREKIDREELCGEKVSCMLKFELVLESPLELHRISLLIQDVNDNTPVFPKETIKLEIRESADKGARYRVNEAHDTDIGQNTVKQYSLQKNDHFVLSVRDDSDGSKSVELVLDKELDREKEHDLNFMLIAVDGGVPQRSGTANIHVTVNPTSTPTLNLNPNPNP
;
A
#
# COMPACT_ATOMS: atom_id res chain seq x y z
N MET A 1 -69.71 55.10 -26.00
CA MET A 1 -70.34 53.82 -25.66
C MET A 1 -69.24 52.76 -25.67
N ASP A 2 -68.51 52.67 -24.57
CA ASP A 2 -67.26 51.86 -24.48
C ASP A 2 -67.47 50.64 -23.68
N LEU A 3 -67.34 49.44 -24.28
CA LEU A 3 -67.34 48.20 -23.60
C LEU A 3 -65.90 47.87 -23.08
N LYS A 4 -65.70 48.03 -21.83
CA LYS A 4 -64.46 47.62 -21.21
C LYS A 4 -64.44 46.07 -21.07
N ARG A 5 -63.58 45.46 -21.84
CA ARG A 5 -63.23 44.04 -21.83
C ARG A 5 -62.29 43.78 -20.65
N LYS A 6 -62.77 43.17 -19.58
CA LYS A 6 -61.96 42.72 -18.47
C LYS A 6 -61.27 41.40 -18.87
N SER A 7 -59.96 41.47 -19.06
CA SER A 7 -59.11 40.32 -19.21
C SER A 7 -58.88 39.69 -17.88
N LEU A 8 -59.35 38.44 -17.70
CA LEU A 8 -59.10 37.61 -16.55
C LEU A 8 -57.77 36.89 -16.75
N LEU A 9 -56.69 37.45 -16.20
CA LEU A 9 -55.40 36.73 -16.13
C LEU A 9 -55.48 35.62 -15.07
N SER A 10 -55.59 34.40 -15.54
CA SER A 10 -55.49 33.22 -14.68
C SER A 10 -54.01 33.00 -14.36
N PHE A 11 -53.59 33.29 -13.16
CA PHE A 11 -52.27 32.94 -12.60
C PHE A 11 -52.31 31.45 -12.28
N VAL A 12 -51.77 30.62 -13.17
CA VAL A 12 -51.45 29.23 -12.83
C VAL A 12 -50.12 29.25 -12.08
N PHE A 13 -50.22 29.19 -10.74
CA PHE A 13 -49.06 28.94 -9.88
C PHE A 13 -48.66 27.46 -10.05
N GLY A 14 -47.70 27.24 -10.94
CA GLY A 14 -47.04 25.96 -11.04
C GLY A 14 -46.16 25.74 -9.80
N PHE A 15 -46.64 24.94 -8.84
CA PHE A 15 -45.87 24.48 -7.71
C PHE A 15 -44.88 23.44 -8.25
N ALA A 16 -43.68 23.87 -8.64
CA ALA A 16 -42.57 22.95 -8.90
C ALA A 16 -42.17 22.32 -7.58
N LEU A 17 -42.61 21.08 -7.36
CA LEU A 17 -42.05 20.25 -6.30
C LEU A 17 -40.56 20.07 -6.61
N CYS A 18 -39.73 20.90 -5.99
CA CYS A 18 -38.29 20.67 -5.94
C CYS A 18 -38.07 19.49 -5.00
N VAL A 19 -38.01 18.27 -5.54
CA VAL A 19 -37.56 17.10 -4.78
C VAL A 19 -36.08 17.32 -4.53
N SER A 20 -35.75 17.87 -3.39
CA SER A 20 -34.38 17.92 -2.90
C SER A 20 -33.97 16.49 -2.54
N ILE A 21 -33.25 15.83 -3.44
CA ILE A 21 -32.58 14.58 -3.12
C ILE A 21 -31.42 14.98 -2.19
N THR A 22 -31.66 14.92 -0.88
CA THR A 22 -30.56 15.03 0.10
C THR A 22 -29.79 13.72 0.07
N THR A 23 -28.72 13.67 -0.69
CA THR A 23 -27.76 12.59 -0.60
C THR A 23 -26.88 12.87 0.61
N ALA A 24 -27.11 12.19 1.72
CA ALA A 24 -26.14 12.18 2.82
C ALA A 24 -25.02 11.20 2.44
N ASP A 25 -23.80 11.72 2.30
CA ASP A 25 -22.62 10.89 2.08
C ASP A 25 -22.11 10.43 3.45
N LEU A 26 -22.15 9.12 3.70
CA LEU A 26 -21.61 8.51 4.90
C LEU A 26 -20.14 8.13 4.64
N SER A 27 -19.27 8.43 5.60
CA SER A 27 -17.85 8.12 5.51
C SER A 27 -17.40 7.39 6.76
N TYR A 28 -16.84 6.20 6.57
CA TYR A 28 -16.28 5.37 7.64
C TYR A 28 -14.82 5.09 7.36
N SER A 29 -14.08 4.73 8.41
CA SER A 29 -12.68 4.33 8.32
C SER A 29 -12.43 3.17 9.27
N VAL A 30 -11.81 2.12 8.77
CA VAL A 30 -11.48 0.92 9.54
C VAL A 30 -10.09 0.44 9.19
N PRO A 31 -9.35 -0.16 10.13
CA PRO A 31 -8.16 -0.92 9.77
C PRO A 31 -8.57 -2.11 8.92
N GLU A 32 -7.69 -2.54 8.04
CA GLU A 32 -7.82 -3.83 7.39
C GLU A 32 -7.75 -4.97 8.41
N GLU A 33 -7.82 -6.21 7.97
CA GLU A 33 -7.68 -7.40 8.80
C GLU A 33 -8.76 -7.53 9.90
N MET A 34 -9.83 -6.73 9.85
CA MET A 34 -10.93 -6.87 10.80
C MET A 34 -11.66 -8.19 10.64
N ARG A 35 -12.04 -8.78 11.76
CA ARG A 35 -12.77 -10.05 11.78
C ARG A 35 -14.19 -9.89 11.21
N PRO A 36 -14.71 -10.90 10.50
CA PRO A 36 -16.12 -10.95 10.12
C PRO A 36 -17.04 -10.73 11.33
N GLY A 37 -18.09 -9.92 11.14
CA GLY A 37 -19.02 -9.51 12.20
C GLY A 37 -18.60 -8.25 12.96
N SER A 38 -17.41 -7.69 12.70
CA SER A 38 -16.99 -6.43 13.30
C SER A 38 -17.88 -5.27 12.83
N ILE A 39 -18.25 -4.39 13.75
CA ILE A 39 -19.09 -3.22 13.47
C ILE A 39 -18.19 -2.09 12.98
N VAL A 40 -18.52 -1.54 11.82
CA VAL A 40 -17.89 -0.36 11.20
C VAL A 40 -18.52 0.93 11.73
N GLY A 41 -19.84 0.95 11.81
CA GLY A 41 -20.66 2.08 12.26
C GLY A 41 -22.13 1.71 12.32
N ASN A 42 -22.99 2.68 12.63
CA ASN A 42 -24.45 2.45 12.63
C ASN A 42 -25.14 3.38 11.64
N ILE A 43 -25.45 2.86 10.47
CA ILE A 43 -26.06 3.61 9.34
C ILE A 43 -27.42 4.18 9.74
N ALA A 44 -28.23 3.43 10.51
CA ALA A 44 -29.53 3.92 10.94
C ALA A 44 -29.41 5.20 11.77
N LYS A 45 -28.50 5.18 12.74
CA LYS A 45 -28.22 6.33 13.61
C LYS A 45 -27.68 7.52 12.81
N ASP A 46 -26.74 7.28 11.92
CA ASP A 46 -26.06 8.33 11.16
C ASP A 46 -26.99 9.00 10.15
N LEU A 47 -28.00 8.28 9.65
CA LEU A 47 -29.09 8.82 8.83
C LEU A 47 -30.27 9.37 9.64
N GLY A 48 -30.25 9.29 10.98
CA GLY A 48 -31.37 9.68 11.82
C GLY A 48 -32.61 8.80 11.65
N LEU A 49 -32.42 7.55 11.24
CA LEU A 49 -33.49 6.58 11.02
C LEU A 49 -33.61 5.61 12.21
N GLU A 50 -34.80 5.14 12.49
CA GLU A 50 -34.98 3.97 13.35
C GLU A 50 -34.58 2.70 12.57
N ALA A 51 -33.87 1.76 13.21
CA ALA A 51 -33.44 0.51 12.57
C ALA A 51 -34.62 -0.26 11.92
N ARG A 52 -35.81 -0.22 12.57
CA ARG A 52 -37.03 -0.82 12.02
C ARG A 52 -37.41 -0.26 10.64
N LYS A 53 -37.07 1.00 10.34
CA LYS A 53 -37.34 1.61 9.02
C LYS A 53 -36.45 1.02 7.94
N LEU A 54 -35.23 0.61 8.26
CA LEU A 54 -34.35 -0.07 7.30
C LEU A 54 -35.01 -1.38 6.82
N PHE A 55 -35.53 -2.17 7.75
CA PHE A 55 -36.23 -3.41 7.40
C PHE A 55 -37.50 -3.14 6.57
N THR A 56 -38.35 -2.20 7.02
CA THR A 56 -39.64 -1.92 6.32
C THR A 56 -39.43 -1.28 4.95
N ARG A 57 -38.33 -0.54 4.77
CA ARG A 57 -37.94 0.09 3.50
C ARG A 57 -37.01 -0.78 2.67
N LYS A 58 -36.87 -2.07 3.00
CA LYS A 58 -36.04 -3.06 2.28
C LYS A 58 -34.65 -2.52 1.96
N ALA A 59 -34.00 -2.00 2.98
CA ALA A 59 -32.65 -1.48 2.86
C ALA A 59 -31.70 -2.56 2.33
N ARG A 60 -30.90 -2.21 1.33
CA ARG A 60 -29.83 -3.06 0.81
C ARG A 60 -28.62 -2.23 0.44
N ILE A 61 -27.47 -2.88 0.42
CA ILE A 61 -26.21 -2.27 0.00
C ILE A 61 -25.91 -2.79 -1.39
N ASP A 62 -25.73 -1.84 -2.32
CA ASP A 62 -25.30 -2.10 -3.69
C ASP A 62 -23.90 -1.48 -3.87
N THR A 63 -23.13 -1.92 -4.87
CA THR A 63 -21.80 -1.40 -5.20
C THR A 63 -21.57 -1.54 -6.71
N GLU A 64 -20.88 -0.60 -7.29
CA GLU A 64 -20.52 -0.62 -8.71
C GLU A 64 -19.46 -1.68 -9.04
N GLU A 65 -18.65 -2.08 -8.05
CA GLU A 65 -17.63 -3.11 -8.15
C GLU A 65 -18.02 -4.34 -7.30
N ASN A 66 -17.34 -5.47 -7.47
CA ASN A 66 -17.67 -6.74 -6.77
C ASN A 66 -17.34 -6.71 -5.26
N TYR A 67 -17.55 -5.58 -4.57
CA TYR A 67 -17.23 -5.43 -3.14
C TYR A 67 -18.39 -5.83 -2.20
N GLN A 68 -19.52 -6.30 -2.73
CA GLN A 68 -20.70 -6.67 -1.94
C GLN A 68 -20.44 -7.75 -0.88
N HIS A 69 -19.40 -8.55 -1.06
CA HIS A 69 -19.05 -9.60 -0.13
C HIS A 69 -18.31 -9.09 1.12
N TYR A 70 -17.65 -7.92 1.05
CA TYR A 70 -16.88 -7.39 2.17
C TYR A 70 -17.71 -6.79 3.30
N CYS A 71 -18.84 -6.18 2.97
CA CYS A 71 -19.65 -5.47 3.96
C CYS A 71 -21.15 -5.78 3.80
N ASN A 72 -21.87 -5.63 4.91
CA ASN A 72 -23.33 -5.78 4.92
C ASN A 72 -23.95 -4.85 5.99
N ILE A 73 -25.28 -4.68 5.94
CA ILE A 73 -26.04 -3.99 6.97
C ILE A 73 -26.88 -4.98 7.76
N ASP A 74 -26.81 -4.91 9.09
CA ASP A 74 -27.76 -5.62 9.95
C ASP A 74 -29.06 -4.81 10.02
N LEU A 75 -30.10 -5.30 9.37
CA LEU A 75 -31.41 -4.63 9.32
C LEU A 75 -32.13 -4.55 10.67
N LYS A 76 -31.70 -5.31 11.69
CA LYS A 76 -32.28 -5.29 13.03
C LYS A 76 -31.69 -4.18 13.88
N THR A 77 -30.40 -3.96 13.78
CA THR A 77 -29.66 -2.98 14.59
C THR A 77 -29.31 -1.71 13.81
N GLY A 78 -29.24 -1.79 12.48
CA GLY A 78 -28.77 -0.71 11.60
C GLY A 78 -27.25 -0.65 11.50
N ASP A 79 -26.55 -1.65 12.02
CA ASP A 79 -25.10 -1.67 12.01
C ASP A 79 -24.57 -2.02 10.62
N PHE A 80 -23.56 -1.26 10.18
CA PHE A 80 -22.72 -1.59 9.02
C PHE A 80 -21.59 -2.48 9.51
N VAL A 81 -21.51 -3.68 8.97
CA VAL A 81 -20.63 -4.74 9.50
C VAL A 81 -19.72 -5.31 8.42
N ILE A 82 -18.51 -5.67 8.81
CA ILE A 82 -17.58 -6.44 7.99
C ILE A 82 -18.13 -7.87 7.84
N ARG A 83 -18.24 -8.36 6.63
CA ARG A 83 -18.69 -9.71 6.30
C ARG A 83 -17.54 -10.65 5.99
N GLU A 84 -16.55 -10.17 5.25
CA GLU A 84 -15.32 -10.89 4.92
C GLU A 84 -14.12 -10.03 5.28
N LYS A 85 -13.03 -10.69 5.61
CA LYS A 85 -11.76 -10.02 5.90
C LYS A 85 -11.32 -9.21 4.69
N ILE A 86 -10.86 -8.01 4.91
CA ILE A 86 -10.35 -7.11 3.88
C ILE A 86 -8.84 -7.09 4.02
N ASP A 87 -8.14 -7.45 2.95
CA ASP A 87 -6.72 -7.34 2.75
C ASP A 87 -6.50 -6.15 1.81
N ARG A 88 -5.86 -5.10 2.32
CA ARG A 88 -5.69 -3.84 1.61
C ARG A 88 -4.73 -3.99 0.44
N GLU A 89 -3.68 -4.79 0.61
CA GLU A 89 -2.64 -5.04 -0.38
C GLU A 89 -3.20 -5.81 -1.57
N GLU A 90 -4.06 -6.81 -1.32
CA GLU A 90 -4.77 -7.52 -2.37
C GLU A 90 -5.74 -6.61 -3.11
N LEU A 91 -6.41 -5.72 -2.39
CA LEU A 91 -7.48 -4.89 -2.94
C LEU A 91 -6.98 -3.65 -3.67
N CYS A 92 -6.00 -2.98 -3.10
CA CYS A 92 -5.53 -1.66 -3.54
C CYS A 92 -4.06 -1.64 -3.96
N GLY A 93 -3.27 -2.64 -3.59
CA GLY A 93 -1.83 -2.67 -3.82
C GLY A 93 -1.12 -1.47 -3.17
N GLU A 94 -0.19 -0.88 -3.86
CA GLU A 94 0.63 0.25 -3.36
C GLU A 94 -0.09 1.62 -3.36
N LYS A 95 -1.39 1.67 -3.65
CA LYS A 95 -2.13 2.95 -3.63
C LYS A 95 -2.18 3.50 -2.21
N VAL A 96 -1.84 4.78 -2.05
CA VAL A 96 -1.84 5.47 -0.75
C VAL A 96 -3.24 5.51 -0.10
N SER A 97 -4.30 5.55 -0.90
CA SER A 97 -5.68 5.56 -0.41
C SER A 97 -6.45 4.37 -0.95
N CYS A 98 -6.97 3.56 -0.05
CA CYS A 98 -7.83 2.41 -0.35
C CYS A 98 -9.25 2.71 0.12
N MET A 99 -10.15 2.97 -0.84
CA MET A 99 -11.52 3.38 -0.54
C MET A 99 -12.52 2.53 -1.29
N LEU A 100 -13.38 1.84 -0.54
CA LEU A 100 -14.51 1.11 -1.06
C LEU A 100 -15.75 2.01 -1.10
N LYS A 101 -16.52 1.92 -2.17
CA LYS A 101 -17.75 2.70 -2.36
C LYS A 101 -18.94 1.79 -2.42
N PHE A 102 -19.93 2.13 -1.62
CA PHE A 102 -21.22 1.43 -1.55
C PHE A 102 -22.36 2.42 -1.71
N GLU A 103 -23.51 1.93 -2.11
CA GLU A 103 -24.77 2.67 -2.11
C GLU A 103 -25.78 1.96 -1.23
N LEU A 104 -26.30 2.64 -0.23
CA LEU A 104 -27.48 2.18 0.52
C LEU A 104 -28.72 2.58 -0.27
N VAL A 105 -29.47 1.60 -0.67
CA VAL A 105 -30.76 1.77 -1.35
C VAL A 105 -31.89 1.52 -0.37
N LEU A 106 -32.77 2.51 -0.21
CA LEU A 106 -34.00 2.43 0.59
C LEU A 106 -35.19 2.53 -0.35
N GLU A 107 -36.18 1.64 -0.21
CA GLU A 107 -37.42 1.69 -0.98
C GLU A 107 -38.52 2.43 -0.20
N SER A 108 -39.50 2.97 -0.93
CA SER A 108 -40.75 3.53 -0.40
C SER A 108 -40.61 4.66 0.65
N PRO A 109 -40.15 5.86 0.29
CA PRO A 109 -39.74 6.33 -1.04
C PRO A 109 -38.35 5.84 -1.39
N LEU A 110 -38.00 5.84 -2.70
CA LEU A 110 -36.67 5.50 -3.15
C LEU A 110 -35.69 6.59 -2.70
N GLU A 111 -34.70 6.19 -1.93
CA GLU A 111 -33.58 7.05 -1.50
C GLU A 111 -32.25 6.28 -1.72
N LEU A 112 -31.23 7.01 -2.14
CA LEU A 112 -29.88 6.51 -2.34
C LEU A 112 -28.93 7.30 -1.45
N HIS A 113 -28.12 6.60 -0.65
CA HIS A 113 -27.11 7.20 0.18
C HIS A 113 -25.77 6.58 -0.13
N ARG A 114 -24.77 7.40 -0.42
CA ARG A 114 -23.41 6.93 -0.69
C ARG A 114 -22.71 6.63 0.62
N ILE A 115 -21.99 5.52 0.62
CA ILE A 115 -21.15 5.09 1.73
C ILE A 115 -19.72 4.93 1.21
N SER A 116 -18.80 5.67 1.79
CA SER A 116 -17.37 5.56 1.53
C SER A 116 -16.69 4.89 2.72
N LEU A 117 -15.99 3.80 2.51
CA LEU A 117 -15.24 3.07 3.51
C LEU A 117 -13.75 3.15 3.19
N LEU A 118 -13.01 3.91 4.00
CA LEU A 118 -11.55 4.00 3.93
C LEU A 118 -10.95 2.82 4.68
N ILE A 119 -10.15 2.01 3.99
CA ILE A 119 -9.38 0.92 4.59
C ILE A 119 -8.01 1.47 4.97
N GLN A 120 -7.70 1.39 6.25
CA GLN A 120 -6.43 1.83 6.82
C GLN A 120 -5.45 0.68 6.81
N ASP A 121 -4.22 0.99 6.44
CA ASP A 121 -3.08 0.09 6.44
C ASP A 121 -2.71 -0.36 7.86
N VAL A 122 -2.40 -1.63 8.00
CA VAL A 122 -1.89 -2.25 9.23
C VAL A 122 -0.54 -2.88 8.90
N ASN A 123 0.43 -2.72 9.78
CA ASN A 123 1.76 -3.32 9.60
C ASN A 123 1.70 -4.84 9.75
N ASP A 124 1.16 -5.51 8.75
CA ASP A 124 1.00 -6.97 8.75
C ASP A 124 1.93 -7.69 7.75
N ASN A 125 2.60 -6.96 6.88
CA ASN A 125 3.63 -7.46 5.99
C ASN A 125 5.03 -7.27 6.58
N THR A 126 6.00 -7.90 5.96
CA THR A 126 7.41 -7.90 6.41
C THR A 126 8.28 -7.56 5.23
N PRO A 127 9.32 -6.72 5.39
CA PRO A 127 10.29 -6.49 4.32
C PRO A 127 10.85 -7.79 3.74
N VAL A 128 10.80 -7.95 2.42
CA VAL A 128 11.28 -9.15 1.72
C VAL A 128 12.32 -8.77 0.68
N PHE A 129 13.49 -9.38 0.74
CA PHE A 129 14.49 -9.27 -0.32
C PHE A 129 14.13 -10.18 -1.50
N PRO A 130 14.37 -9.73 -2.76
CA PRO A 130 14.09 -10.55 -3.95
C PRO A 130 14.86 -11.85 -4.00
N LYS A 131 15.98 -11.92 -3.28
CA LYS A 131 16.84 -13.09 -3.14
C LYS A 131 17.30 -13.27 -1.71
N GLU A 132 17.20 -14.48 -1.19
CA GLU A 132 17.72 -14.85 0.14
C GLU A 132 19.24 -14.68 0.23
N THR A 133 19.95 -14.86 -0.90
CA THR A 133 21.41 -14.68 -1.00
C THR A 133 21.77 -13.77 -2.16
N ILE A 134 22.45 -12.69 -1.85
CA ILE A 134 23.01 -11.72 -2.78
C ILE A 134 24.49 -12.10 -3.00
N LYS A 135 24.82 -12.56 -4.22
CA LYS A 135 26.19 -12.97 -4.58
C LYS A 135 26.91 -11.82 -5.25
N LEU A 136 28.11 -11.52 -4.78
CA LEU A 136 29.01 -10.52 -5.33
C LEU A 136 30.37 -11.16 -5.61
N GLU A 137 30.92 -10.88 -6.79
CA GLU A 137 32.27 -11.27 -7.16
C GLU A 137 33.13 -10.00 -7.21
N ILE A 138 34.09 -9.90 -6.33
CA ILE A 138 34.91 -8.71 -6.16
C ILE A 138 36.39 -9.10 -6.32
N ARG A 139 37.13 -8.33 -7.10
CA ARG A 139 38.59 -8.55 -7.22
C ARG A 139 39.29 -8.07 -5.96
N GLU A 140 40.32 -8.78 -5.53
CA GLU A 140 41.13 -8.35 -4.40
C GLU A 140 41.81 -6.97 -4.64
N SER A 141 42.05 -6.61 -5.91
CA SER A 141 42.57 -5.30 -6.31
C SER A 141 41.53 -4.19 -6.35
N ALA A 142 40.31 -4.42 -5.86
CA ALA A 142 39.30 -3.38 -5.81
C ALA A 142 39.75 -2.24 -4.86
N ASP A 143 39.57 -1.01 -5.30
CA ASP A 143 39.97 0.16 -4.54
C ASP A 143 39.07 0.38 -3.32
N LYS A 144 39.65 0.84 -2.23
CA LYS A 144 38.90 1.36 -1.08
C LYS A 144 37.94 2.46 -1.56
N GLY A 145 36.67 2.39 -1.12
CA GLY A 145 35.60 3.27 -1.55
C GLY A 145 34.81 2.75 -2.76
N ALA A 146 35.19 1.61 -3.36
CA ALA A 146 34.39 0.97 -4.40
C ALA A 146 32.99 0.66 -3.88
N ARG A 147 31.95 0.87 -4.74
CA ARG A 147 30.54 0.76 -4.37
C ARG A 147 29.88 -0.35 -5.16
N TYR A 148 29.12 -1.17 -4.46
CA TYR A 148 28.42 -2.32 -5.02
C TYR A 148 26.94 -2.19 -4.66
N ARG A 149 26.10 -1.93 -5.66
CA ARG A 149 24.66 -1.85 -5.46
C ARG A 149 24.10 -3.24 -5.13
N VAL A 150 23.25 -3.30 -4.12
CA VAL A 150 22.53 -4.50 -3.71
C VAL A 150 21.04 -4.31 -3.89
N ASN A 151 20.30 -5.42 -4.03
CA ASN A 151 18.86 -5.36 -4.15
C ASN A 151 18.23 -4.82 -2.86
N GLU A 152 17.26 -3.95 -3.02
CA GLU A 152 16.45 -3.42 -1.93
C GLU A 152 15.42 -4.48 -1.50
N ALA A 153 15.00 -4.41 -0.25
CA ALA A 153 13.85 -5.15 0.22
C ALA A 153 12.57 -4.41 -0.19
N HIS A 154 11.55 -5.17 -0.51
CA HIS A 154 10.21 -4.68 -0.80
C HIS A 154 9.30 -4.98 0.38
N ASP A 155 8.42 -4.03 0.71
CA ASP A 155 7.37 -4.15 1.71
C ASP A 155 6.09 -3.68 1.04
N THR A 156 5.04 -4.47 1.15
CA THR A 156 3.75 -4.19 0.50
C THR A 156 2.90 -3.20 1.27
N ASP A 157 3.21 -2.99 2.56
CA ASP A 157 2.56 -1.98 3.38
C ASP A 157 2.86 -0.56 2.87
N ILE A 158 2.12 0.43 3.33
CA ILE A 158 2.28 1.82 2.88
C ILE A 158 2.71 2.77 4.00
N GLY A 159 3.14 3.94 3.58
CA GLY A 159 3.41 5.07 4.48
C GLY A 159 4.49 4.79 5.50
N GLN A 160 4.16 4.73 6.78
CA GLN A 160 5.13 4.45 7.85
C GLN A 160 5.48 2.96 7.95
N ASN A 161 4.60 2.09 7.49
CA ASN A 161 4.79 0.65 7.59
C ASN A 161 5.75 0.08 6.54
N THR A 162 6.17 0.85 5.53
CA THR A 162 7.18 0.45 4.54
C THR A 162 8.59 0.40 5.12
N VAL A 163 9.55 -0.14 4.36
CA VAL A 163 10.97 -0.18 4.73
C VAL A 163 11.51 1.22 5.04
N LYS A 164 12.01 1.42 6.26
CA LYS A 164 12.59 2.70 6.72
C LYS A 164 14.10 2.64 6.92
N GLN A 165 14.64 1.51 7.32
CA GLN A 165 16.03 1.39 7.70
C GLN A 165 16.66 0.13 7.16
N TYR A 166 17.92 0.24 6.80
CA TYR A 166 18.80 -0.89 6.52
C TYR A 166 19.95 -0.91 7.51
N SER A 167 20.38 -2.10 7.87
CA SER A 167 21.58 -2.32 8.67
C SER A 167 22.38 -3.47 8.13
N LEU A 168 23.71 -3.42 8.33
CA LEU A 168 24.63 -4.45 7.89
C LEU A 168 25.21 -5.14 9.12
N GLN A 169 25.22 -6.45 9.10
CA GLN A 169 25.94 -7.22 10.12
C GLN A 169 27.41 -6.79 10.12
N LYS A 170 27.95 -6.61 11.33
CA LYS A 170 29.34 -6.20 11.51
C LYS A 170 30.28 -7.13 10.75
N ASN A 171 31.09 -6.57 9.91
CA ASN A 171 32.17 -7.21 9.16
C ASN A 171 33.37 -6.26 9.08
N ASP A 172 34.54 -6.76 8.64
CA ASP A 172 35.76 -5.98 8.66
C ASP A 172 36.01 -5.18 7.38
N HIS A 173 35.31 -5.48 6.27
CA HIS A 173 35.63 -4.96 4.95
C HIS A 173 34.62 -3.97 4.39
N PHE A 174 33.33 -4.10 4.76
CA PHE A 174 32.27 -3.32 4.13
C PHE A 174 31.50 -2.48 5.12
N VAL A 175 31.11 -1.29 4.67
CA VAL A 175 30.13 -0.43 5.33
C VAL A 175 28.92 -0.24 4.43
N LEU A 176 27.77 0.05 5.02
CA LEU A 176 26.52 0.29 4.31
C LEU A 176 26.38 1.78 3.97
N SER A 177 25.99 2.07 2.74
CA SER A 177 25.58 3.40 2.29
C SER A 177 24.14 3.31 1.79
N VAL A 178 23.22 4.03 2.43
CA VAL A 178 21.82 4.10 2.02
C VAL A 178 21.52 5.56 1.64
N ARG A 179 20.87 5.74 0.50
CA ARG A 179 20.43 7.06 0.01
C ARG A 179 18.96 6.99 -0.33
N ASP A 180 18.24 8.06 -0.01
CA ASP A 180 16.87 8.23 -0.45
C ASP A 180 16.88 8.81 -1.88
N ASP A 181 16.25 8.13 -2.81
CA ASP A 181 16.10 8.58 -4.18
C ASP A 181 14.89 9.53 -4.33
N SER A 182 14.86 10.29 -5.41
CA SER A 182 13.83 11.32 -5.64
C SER A 182 12.41 10.78 -5.82
N ASP A 183 12.29 9.49 -6.11
CA ASP A 183 11.02 8.76 -6.26
C ASP A 183 10.52 8.15 -4.94
N GLY A 184 11.27 8.33 -3.84
CA GLY A 184 10.98 7.80 -2.52
C GLY A 184 11.52 6.39 -2.26
N SER A 185 12.18 5.77 -3.25
CA SER A 185 12.91 4.52 -3.07
C SER A 185 14.23 4.74 -2.32
N LYS A 186 14.83 3.65 -1.85
CA LYS A 186 16.13 3.68 -1.16
C LYS A 186 17.18 2.94 -1.98
N SER A 187 18.23 3.66 -2.36
CA SER A 187 19.40 3.04 -3.01
C SER A 187 20.36 2.48 -1.97
N VAL A 188 20.56 1.18 -1.98
CA VAL A 188 21.37 0.46 -0.99
C VAL A 188 22.67 0.01 -1.64
N GLU A 189 23.81 0.43 -1.08
CA GLU A 189 25.14 0.13 -1.59
C GLU A 189 26.05 -0.38 -0.48
N LEU A 190 26.85 -1.38 -0.79
CA LEU A 190 28.01 -1.77 0.01
C LEU A 190 29.21 -0.96 -0.45
N VAL A 191 29.90 -0.35 0.47
CA VAL A 191 31.12 0.42 0.21
C VAL A 191 32.31 -0.33 0.81
N LEU A 192 33.30 -0.62 0.00
CA LEU A 192 34.54 -1.25 0.45
C LEU A 192 35.33 -0.26 1.33
N ASP A 193 35.45 -0.54 2.62
CA ASP A 193 36.18 0.31 3.58
C ASP A 193 37.62 -0.17 3.84
N LYS A 194 37.85 -1.49 3.75
CA LYS A 194 39.22 -2.07 3.89
C LYS A 194 39.49 -2.99 2.72
N GLU A 195 40.74 -3.01 2.28
CA GLU A 195 41.22 -3.86 1.20
C GLU A 195 40.92 -5.33 1.47
N LEU A 196 40.65 -6.05 0.40
CA LEU A 196 40.42 -7.49 0.41
C LEU A 196 41.79 -8.21 0.23
N ASP A 197 41.94 -9.33 0.89
CA ASP A 197 43.13 -10.17 0.79
C ASP A 197 42.64 -11.63 0.62
N ARG A 198 42.65 -12.10 -0.64
CA ARG A 198 42.17 -13.42 -1.00
C ARG A 198 42.90 -14.57 -0.31
N GLU A 199 44.19 -14.36 0.02
CA GLU A 199 45.00 -15.37 0.69
C GLU A 199 44.59 -15.53 2.17
N LYS A 200 43.98 -14.51 2.75
CA LYS A 200 43.42 -14.55 4.10
C LYS A 200 41.97 -14.97 4.14
N GLU A 201 41.16 -14.43 3.20
CA GLU A 201 39.74 -14.63 3.22
C GLU A 201 39.20 -14.67 1.76
N HIS A 202 38.89 -15.89 1.32
CA HIS A 202 38.41 -16.15 -0.03
C HIS A 202 36.93 -15.82 -0.22
N ASP A 203 36.12 -16.10 0.80
CA ASP A 203 34.67 -15.89 0.81
C ASP A 203 34.25 -15.17 2.09
N LEU A 204 33.44 -14.12 1.95
CA LEU A 204 32.89 -13.35 3.03
C LEU A 204 31.37 -13.56 3.09
N ASN A 205 30.85 -13.76 4.28
CA ASN A 205 29.41 -13.94 4.50
C ASN A 205 28.95 -13.02 5.64
N PHE A 206 27.93 -12.20 5.40
CA PHE A 206 27.33 -11.33 6.39
C PHE A 206 25.91 -10.97 5.98
N MET A 207 25.08 -10.54 6.93
CA MET A 207 23.67 -10.26 6.69
C MET A 207 23.41 -8.80 6.43
N LEU A 208 22.52 -8.52 5.46
CA LEU A 208 21.84 -7.26 5.25
C LEU A 208 20.43 -7.40 5.84
N ILE A 209 20.02 -6.40 6.62
CA ILE A 209 18.76 -6.40 7.34
C ILE A 209 17.98 -5.17 6.90
N ALA A 210 16.73 -5.35 6.49
CA ALA A 210 15.77 -4.28 6.22
C ALA A 210 14.75 -4.25 7.36
N VAL A 211 14.35 -3.07 7.79
CA VAL A 211 13.42 -2.86 8.90
C VAL A 211 12.39 -1.83 8.49
N ASP A 212 11.11 -2.10 8.75
CA ASP A 212 10.03 -1.17 8.53
C ASP A 212 9.94 -0.08 9.61
N GLY A 213 8.98 0.82 9.47
CA GLY A 213 8.68 1.86 10.46
C GLY A 213 7.38 1.62 11.21
N GLY A 214 6.76 0.46 11.07
CA GLY A 214 5.46 0.13 11.66
C GLY A 214 5.50 -0.29 13.12
N VAL A 215 4.34 -0.58 13.68
CA VAL A 215 4.18 -1.05 15.06
C VAL A 215 3.21 -2.23 15.09
N PRO A 216 3.67 -3.42 15.49
CA PRO A 216 5.04 -3.78 15.89
C PRO A 216 6.00 -3.71 14.69
N GLN A 217 7.25 -3.35 14.95
CA GLN A 217 8.26 -3.27 13.92
C GLN A 217 8.60 -4.66 13.38
N ARG A 218 8.74 -4.79 12.05
CA ARG A 218 9.08 -6.03 11.36
C ARG A 218 10.38 -5.88 10.59
N SER A 219 11.03 -6.99 10.26
CA SER A 219 12.31 -6.98 9.55
C SER A 219 12.46 -8.18 8.63
N GLY A 220 13.18 -7.97 7.53
CA GLY A 220 13.62 -9.01 6.62
C GLY A 220 15.13 -9.04 6.48
N THR A 221 15.68 -10.17 6.08
CA THR A 221 17.12 -10.36 5.97
C THR A 221 17.51 -11.00 4.65
N ALA A 222 18.69 -10.65 4.12
CA ALA A 222 19.36 -11.35 3.04
C ALA A 222 20.82 -11.64 3.42
N ASN A 223 21.32 -12.80 3.04
CA ASN A 223 22.74 -13.12 3.18
C ASN A 223 23.52 -12.51 2.01
N ILE A 224 24.59 -11.79 2.31
CA ILE A 224 25.53 -11.29 1.30
C ILE A 224 26.72 -12.27 1.28
N HIS A 225 26.95 -12.86 0.13
CA HIS A 225 28.08 -13.75 -0.13
C HIS A 225 29.01 -13.06 -1.12
N VAL A 226 30.20 -12.70 -0.67
CA VAL A 226 31.23 -12.07 -1.49
C VAL A 226 32.34 -13.10 -1.76
N THR A 227 32.58 -13.38 -3.04
CA THR A 227 33.73 -14.17 -3.50
C THR A 227 34.84 -13.24 -3.94
N VAL A 228 35.98 -13.36 -3.33
CA VAL A 228 37.18 -12.55 -3.67
C VAL A 228 37.94 -13.22 -4.79
N ASN A 229 37.93 -12.59 -5.97
CA ASN A 229 38.61 -13.06 -7.15
C ASN A 229 40.07 -12.54 -7.23
N PRO A 230 41.01 -13.35 -7.78
CA PRO A 230 42.40 -12.92 -7.91
C PRO A 230 42.51 -11.73 -8.87
N THR A 231 43.54 -10.92 -8.67
CA THR A 231 43.94 -9.91 -9.64
C THR A 231 44.43 -10.60 -10.91
N SER A 232 43.72 -10.50 -12.03
CA SER A 232 44.18 -11.03 -13.28
C SER A 232 45.45 -10.25 -13.71
N THR A 233 46.61 -10.87 -13.59
CA THR A 233 47.81 -10.35 -14.21
C THR A 233 47.58 -10.38 -15.72
N PRO A 234 47.77 -9.28 -16.47
CA PRO A 234 47.76 -9.34 -17.93
C PRO A 234 48.84 -10.30 -18.37
N THR A 235 48.49 -11.42 -18.99
CA THR A 235 49.45 -12.26 -19.67
C THR A 235 50.00 -11.42 -20.81
N LEU A 236 51.20 -10.86 -20.64
CA LEU A 236 51.99 -10.33 -21.72
C LEU A 236 52.27 -11.52 -22.66
N ASN A 237 51.48 -11.62 -23.73
CA ASN A 237 51.82 -12.47 -24.85
C ASN A 237 53.11 -11.90 -25.47
N LEU A 238 54.23 -12.30 -24.90
CA LEU A 238 55.50 -12.20 -25.58
C LEU A 238 55.45 -13.21 -26.73
N ASN A 239 54.99 -12.73 -27.89
CA ASN A 239 55.12 -13.43 -29.13
C ASN A 239 56.63 -13.52 -29.42
N PRO A 240 57.29 -14.67 -29.33
CA PRO A 240 58.66 -14.81 -29.80
C PRO A 240 58.60 -14.76 -31.30
N ASN A 241 59.00 -13.67 -31.89
CA ASN A 241 59.20 -13.52 -33.30
C ASN A 241 60.33 -14.47 -33.70
N PRO A 242 60.13 -15.51 -34.48
CA PRO A 242 61.23 -16.27 -35.09
C PRO A 242 61.52 -15.64 -36.45
N ASN A 243 62.59 -14.90 -36.49
CA ASN A 243 63.29 -14.70 -37.80
C ASN A 243 64.71 -15.10 -37.69
N PRO A 244 65.21 -15.78 -38.74
CA PRO A 244 66.24 -15.20 -39.57
C PRO A 244 65.78 -14.90 -40.98
#